data_3976f61f8551075c6abff1cf27f14310
#
_entry.id   3976f61f8551075c6abff1cf27f14310
#
_cell.length_a   1.000
_cell.length_b   1.000
_cell.length_c   1.000
_cell.angle_alpha   90.00
_cell.angle_beta   90.00
_cell.angle_gamma   90.00
#
_symmetry.space_group_name_H-M   'P 1'
#
loop_
_entity.id
_entity.type
_entity.pdbx_description
1 polymer ?
#
loop_
_entity_poly.entity_id
_entity_poly.type
_entity_poly.pdbx_seq_one_letter_code
_entity_poly.pdbx_strand_id
1 'polypeptide(L)'
;MHAAVSPMAVDDLVGRLADSMEHGDTLEGLVRPLLELLEAVTGLESTYLTSIDHKAGLQSVLYARNTRRLSVAEGLTVPWEDTLCRRALEEQVHYVDDVASRWGDSAAARELGIATYASVPVRTAGGQLFGTLCAASDEPRPERADAVTVMRMFSQIIARQVEREGLLDALRKANVALAVSANTDDVTRLPNRRALLEEMRRRLNAAATGGKALLAAFIDLDGFKGINDRHGHDVGDRFLVAIGGRLQGALRDGDFVARLSGDEFVVLSGTRQEAAEQVASAMAERLQAACSGHFALDDVVFDYAGPSIGVTMSLPGETDAEALLARADAEMYKIKRLRRQLRGE
;
A
#
# COMPACT_ATOMS: atom_id res chain seq x y z
N MET A 1 -27.64 -41.83 22.90
CA MET A 1 -26.53 -41.83 23.86
C MET A 1 -25.73 -40.54 23.53
N HIS A 2 -26.05 -39.46 24.23
CA HIS A 2 -25.40 -38.15 23.97
C HIS A 2 -23.94 -38.24 24.48
N ALA A 3 -23.00 -38.20 23.56
CA ALA A 3 -21.61 -37.93 23.94
C ALA A 3 -21.53 -36.45 24.36
N ALA A 4 -21.62 -36.23 25.68
CA ALA A 4 -21.26 -34.93 26.25
C ALA A 4 -19.79 -34.66 25.90
N VAL A 5 -19.49 -33.52 25.29
CA VAL A 5 -18.12 -33.06 25.10
C VAL A 5 -17.48 -33.05 26.50
N SER A 6 -16.33 -33.69 26.65
CA SER A 6 -15.65 -33.76 27.95
C SER A 6 -15.30 -32.33 28.39
N PRO A 7 -15.55 -31.95 29.66
CA PRO A 7 -15.17 -30.64 30.20
C PRO A 7 -13.71 -30.28 29.92
N MET A 8 -12.82 -31.25 29.94
CA MET A 8 -11.39 -31.10 29.63
C MET A 8 -11.11 -30.63 28.20
N ALA A 9 -11.98 -31.00 27.23
CA ALA A 9 -11.82 -30.54 25.83
C ALA A 9 -12.24 -29.08 25.64
N VAL A 10 -13.19 -28.60 26.42
CA VAL A 10 -13.66 -27.18 26.37
C VAL A 10 -12.62 -26.25 27.02
N ASP A 11 -12.04 -26.65 28.15
CA ASP A 11 -11.01 -25.88 28.84
C ASP A 11 -9.73 -25.73 27.98
N ASP A 12 -9.30 -26.77 27.30
CA ASP A 12 -8.17 -26.77 26.39
C ASP A 12 -8.47 -25.84 25.19
N LEU A 13 -9.68 -25.89 24.67
CA LEU A 13 -10.11 -25.05 23.54
C LEU A 13 -10.22 -23.57 23.90
N VAL A 14 -10.71 -23.27 25.12
CA VAL A 14 -10.75 -21.91 25.66
C VAL A 14 -9.33 -21.38 25.91
N GLY A 15 -8.43 -22.23 26.41
CA GLY A 15 -7.01 -21.87 26.53
C GLY A 15 -6.36 -21.51 25.20
N ARG A 16 -6.57 -22.34 24.17
CA ARG A 16 -6.09 -22.08 22.81
C ARG A 16 -6.69 -20.82 22.19
N LEU A 17 -7.96 -20.51 22.50
CA LEU A 17 -8.59 -19.27 22.07
C LEU A 17 -7.94 -18.06 22.76
N ALA A 18 -7.69 -18.15 24.07
CA ALA A 18 -7.01 -17.08 24.80
C ALA A 18 -5.60 -16.82 24.23
N ASP A 19 -4.82 -17.89 23.99
CA ASP A 19 -3.52 -17.80 23.33
C ASP A 19 -3.60 -17.21 21.91
N SER A 20 -4.63 -17.57 21.14
CA SER A 20 -4.86 -17.02 19.81
C SER A 20 -5.28 -15.55 19.84
N MET A 21 -5.98 -15.10 20.87
CA MET A 21 -6.34 -13.70 21.06
C MET A 21 -5.15 -12.83 21.51
N GLU A 22 -4.21 -13.42 22.27
CA GLU A 22 -2.99 -12.72 22.71
C GLU A 22 -1.91 -12.66 21.63
N HIS A 23 -1.82 -13.69 20.78
CA HIS A 23 -0.72 -13.86 19.81
C HIS A 23 -1.20 -13.93 18.36
N GLY A 24 -2.51 -14.00 18.09
CA GLY A 24 -3.10 -14.09 16.76
C GLY A 24 -3.23 -12.73 16.10
N ASP A 25 -2.22 -12.34 15.33
CA ASP A 25 -2.24 -11.05 14.59
C ASP A 25 -3.13 -11.09 13.33
N THR A 26 -3.67 -12.25 12.95
CA THR A 26 -4.43 -12.44 11.71
C THR A 26 -5.86 -12.93 11.94
N LEU A 27 -6.77 -12.55 11.03
CA LEU A 27 -8.15 -13.04 11.03
C LEU A 27 -8.22 -14.57 11.01
N GLU A 28 -7.39 -15.22 10.22
CA GLU A 28 -7.33 -16.68 10.14
C GLU A 28 -6.95 -17.32 11.48
N GLY A 29 -5.91 -16.80 12.13
CA GLY A 29 -5.44 -17.32 13.42
C GLY A 29 -6.50 -17.22 14.52
N LEU A 30 -7.35 -16.20 14.46
CA LEU A 30 -8.48 -16.03 15.37
C LEU A 30 -9.66 -16.94 14.99
N VAL A 31 -10.02 -17.01 13.71
CA VAL A 31 -11.27 -17.64 13.26
C VAL A 31 -11.20 -19.17 13.36
N ARG A 32 -10.08 -19.81 13.04
CA ARG A 32 -9.99 -21.28 13.07
C ARG A 32 -10.31 -21.90 14.44
N PRO A 33 -9.76 -21.41 15.57
CA PRO A 33 -10.17 -21.90 16.91
C PRO A 33 -11.63 -21.59 17.24
N LEU A 34 -12.15 -20.42 16.78
CA LEU A 34 -13.56 -20.08 16.98
C LEU A 34 -14.51 -21.02 16.25
N LEU A 35 -14.18 -21.48 15.03
CA LEU A 35 -14.96 -22.45 14.28
C LEU A 35 -14.98 -23.82 14.99
N GLU A 36 -13.87 -24.24 15.61
CA GLU A 36 -13.79 -25.44 16.42
C GLU A 36 -14.67 -25.37 17.67
N LEU A 37 -14.62 -24.24 18.38
CA LEU A 37 -15.50 -23.96 19.51
C LEU A 37 -16.98 -23.92 19.09
N LEU A 38 -17.26 -23.33 17.93
CA LEU A 38 -18.61 -23.24 17.41
C LEU A 38 -19.21 -24.61 17.12
N GLU A 39 -18.44 -25.54 16.55
CA GLU A 39 -18.85 -26.93 16.40
C GLU A 39 -19.20 -27.57 17.75
N ALA A 40 -18.32 -27.41 18.74
CA ALA A 40 -18.53 -27.99 20.07
C ALA A 40 -19.80 -27.44 20.74
N VAL A 41 -20.08 -26.14 20.61
CA VAL A 41 -21.23 -25.47 21.21
C VAL A 41 -22.53 -25.83 20.46
N THR A 42 -22.55 -25.68 19.13
CA THR A 42 -23.74 -25.91 18.33
C THR A 42 -24.04 -27.38 18.09
N GLY A 43 -23.02 -28.23 18.05
CA GLY A 43 -23.10 -29.63 17.64
C GLY A 43 -23.32 -29.83 16.16
N LEU A 44 -23.14 -28.79 15.35
CA LEU A 44 -23.27 -28.81 13.90
C LEU A 44 -21.90 -29.03 13.28
N GLU A 45 -21.79 -29.99 12.34
CA GLU A 45 -20.52 -30.51 11.84
C GLU A 45 -19.78 -29.64 10.82
N SER A 46 -20.46 -28.67 10.24
CA SER A 46 -19.84 -27.71 9.32
C SER A 46 -19.98 -26.30 9.87
N THR A 47 -18.87 -25.68 10.24
CA THR A 47 -18.83 -24.28 10.72
C THR A 47 -17.97 -23.44 9.82
N TYR A 48 -18.41 -22.24 9.49
CA TYR A 48 -17.68 -21.42 8.52
C TYR A 48 -17.98 -19.93 8.66
N LEU A 49 -16.98 -19.14 8.25
CA LEU A 49 -17.05 -17.69 8.12
C LEU A 49 -17.11 -17.31 6.65
N THR A 50 -18.03 -16.42 6.30
CA THR A 50 -18.14 -15.86 4.95
C THR A 50 -17.81 -14.38 4.92
N SER A 51 -17.47 -13.87 3.73
CA SER A 51 -17.48 -12.44 3.40
C SER A 51 -18.46 -12.13 2.29
N ILE A 52 -18.91 -10.86 2.21
CA ILE A 52 -19.84 -10.39 1.19
C ILE A 52 -19.20 -9.24 0.44
N ASP A 53 -19.05 -9.40 -0.88
CA ASP A 53 -18.76 -8.29 -1.79
C ASP A 53 -20.07 -7.65 -2.24
N HIS A 54 -20.42 -6.54 -1.61
CA HIS A 54 -21.66 -5.81 -1.92
C HIS A 54 -21.68 -5.20 -3.32
N LYS A 55 -20.49 -4.96 -3.94
CA LYS A 55 -20.42 -4.40 -5.30
C LYS A 55 -20.65 -5.49 -6.36
N ALA A 56 -20.05 -6.64 -6.14
CA ALA A 56 -20.21 -7.79 -7.03
C ALA A 56 -21.49 -8.59 -6.73
N GLY A 57 -22.14 -8.38 -5.57
CA GLY A 57 -23.29 -9.18 -5.14
C GLY A 57 -22.95 -10.63 -4.84
N LEU A 58 -21.73 -10.90 -4.38
CA LEU A 58 -21.19 -12.24 -4.14
C LEU A 58 -20.90 -12.47 -2.67
N GLN A 59 -21.11 -13.72 -2.23
CA GLN A 59 -20.68 -14.21 -0.94
C GLN A 59 -19.60 -15.28 -1.15
N SER A 60 -18.51 -15.20 -0.38
CA SER A 60 -17.41 -16.16 -0.43
C SER A 60 -17.17 -16.78 0.95
N VAL A 61 -16.90 -18.08 1.00
CA VAL A 61 -16.49 -18.78 2.20
C VAL A 61 -15.01 -18.51 2.43
N LEU A 62 -14.68 -17.81 3.50
CA LEU A 62 -13.28 -17.47 3.84
C LEU A 62 -12.58 -18.62 4.56
N TYR A 63 -13.22 -19.14 5.61
CA TYR A 63 -12.68 -20.22 6.45
C TYR A 63 -13.82 -21.20 6.75
N ALA A 64 -13.54 -22.48 6.70
CA ALA A 64 -14.48 -23.55 7.02
C ALA A 64 -13.81 -24.66 7.83
N ARG A 65 -14.59 -25.27 8.71
CA ARG A 65 -14.29 -26.49 9.42
C ARG A 65 -15.39 -27.51 9.16
N ASN A 66 -15.04 -28.63 8.58
CA ASN A 66 -15.95 -29.71 8.24
C ASN A 66 -15.48 -30.99 8.93
N THR A 67 -16.31 -31.64 9.73
CA THR A 67 -15.91 -32.78 10.56
C THR A 67 -16.64 -34.08 10.24
N ARG A 68 -17.69 -33.99 9.38
CA ARG A 68 -18.48 -35.15 8.94
C ARG A 68 -18.77 -35.09 7.44
N ARG A 69 -19.99 -35.52 7.04
CA ARG A 69 -20.39 -35.64 5.64
C ARG A 69 -20.66 -34.31 4.96
N LEU A 70 -21.30 -33.38 5.68
CA LEU A 70 -21.55 -32.05 5.15
C LEU A 70 -20.22 -31.30 5.02
N SER A 71 -19.91 -30.87 3.79
CA SER A 71 -18.65 -30.17 3.52
C SER A 71 -18.92 -28.88 2.74
N VAL A 72 -18.62 -27.75 3.36
CA VAL A 72 -18.63 -26.43 2.75
C VAL A 72 -17.19 -26.05 2.42
N ALA A 73 -16.87 -25.89 1.14
CA ALA A 73 -15.50 -25.65 0.69
C ALA A 73 -15.05 -24.21 0.96
N GLU A 74 -13.83 -24.02 1.45
CA GLU A 74 -13.17 -22.72 1.48
C GLU A 74 -12.99 -22.19 0.04
N GLY A 75 -13.19 -20.89 -0.17
CA GLY A 75 -13.14 -20.26 -1.49
C GLY A 75 -14.42 -20.44 -2.33
N LEU A 76 -15.40 -21.23 -1.88
CA LEU A 76 -16.71 -21.30 -2.55
C LEU A 76 -17.34 -19.91 -2.61
N THR A 77 -17.65 -19.47 -3.82
CA THR A 77 -18.27 -18.17 -4.08
C THR A 77 -19.60 -18.36 -4.80
N VAL A 78 -20.63 -17.74 -4.26
CA VAL A 78 -22.02 -17.87 -4.74
C VAL A 78 -22.71 -16.49 -4.79
N PRO A 79 -23.75 -16.30 -5.64
CA PRO A 79 -24.57 -15.10 -5.59
C PRO A 79 -25.17 -14.91 -4.19
N TRP A 80 -24.99 -13.73 -3.61
CA TRP A 80 -25.51 -13.41 -2.28
C TRP A 80 -27.02 -13.61 -2.18
N GLU A 81 -27.73 -13.33 -3.28
CA GLU A 81 -29.18 -13.38 -3.34
C GLU A 81 -29.78 -14.77 -3.09
N ASP A 82 -29.03 -15.84 -3.40
CA ASP A 82 -29.51 -17.22 -3.28
C ASP A 82 -29.04 -17.93 -2.01
N THR A 83 -28.39 -17.21 -1.10
CA THR A 83 -27.79 -17.84 0.08
C THR A 83 -28.78 -17.99 1.23
N LEU A 84 -28.61 -19.07 2.03
CA LEU A 84 -29.32 -19.24 3.30
C LEU A 84 -28.97 -18.13 4.29
N CYS A 85 -27.77 -17.59 4.21
CA CYS A 85 -27.30 -16.49 5.03
C CYS A 85 -28.14 -15.22 4.83
N ARG A 86 -28.48 -14.89 3.59
CA ARG A 86 -29.37 -13.76 3.27
C ARG A 86 -30.77 -13.98 3.81
N ARG A 87 -31.35 -15.17 3.58
CA ARG A 87 -32.69 -15.51 4.07
C ARG A 87 -32.76 -15.41 5.60
N ALA A 88 -31.79 -15.98 6.29
CA ALA A 88 -31.69 -15.90 7.76
C ALA A 88 -31.65 -14.45 8.25
N LEU A 89 -30.88 -13.58 7.55
CA LEU A 89 -30.74 -12.18 7.88
C LEU A 89 -32.03 -11.38 7.63
N GLU A 90 -32.68 -11.57 6.50
CA GLU A 90 -33.95 -10.90 6.13
C GLU A 90 -35.10 -11.29 7.04
N GLU A 91 -35.18 -12.56 7.39
CA GLU A 91 -36.20 -13.10 8.29
C GLU A 91 -35.87 -12.90 9.77
N GLN A 92 -34.66 -12.40 10.09
CA GLN A 92 -34.15 -12.26 11.46
C GLN A 92 -34.14 -13.58 12.26
N VAL A 93 -33.93 -14.69 11.57
CA VAL A 93 -33.89 -16.05 12.15
C VAL A 93 -32.44 -16.50 12.20
N HIS A 94 -32.01 -16.93 13.40
CA HIS A 94 -30.62 -17.31 13.61
C HIS A 94 -30.37 -18.82 13.66
N TYR A 95 -31.44 -19.60 13.80
CA TYR A 95 -31.38 -21.07 13.87
C TYR A 95 -32.62 -21.66 13.17
N VAL A 96 -32.41 -22.66 12.35
CA VAL A 96 -33.46 -23.44 11.66
C VAL A 96 -33.08 -24.92 11.76
N ASP A 97 -33.90 -25.71 12.44
CA ASP A 97 -33.71 -27.14 12.67
C ASP A 97 -34.29 -28.03 11.55
N ASP A 98 -35.15 -27.47 10.71
CA ASP A 98 -35.70 -28.11 9.52
C ASP A 98 -35.67 -27.12 8.35
N VAL A 99 -34.55 -27.10 7.65
CA VAL A 99 -34.33 -26.24 6.47
C VAL A 99 -35.27 -26.62 5.32
N ALA A 100 -35.58 -27.93 5.17
CA ALA A 100 -36.44 -28.39 4.09
C ALA A 100 -37.88 -27.86 4.22
N SER A 101 -38.41 -27.82 5.45
CA SER A 101 -39.74 -27.25 5.71
C SER A 101 -39.80 -25.75 5.55
N ARG A 102 -38.74 -25.03 5.93
CA ARG A 102 -38.72 -23.57 5.94
C ARG A 102 -38.24 -22.96 4.61
N TRP A 103 -37.18 -23.52 4.04
CA TRP A 103 -36.47 -23.00 2.86
C TRP A 103 -36.26 -24.11 1.81
N GLY A 104 -37.21 -25.01 1.62
CA GLY A 104 -37.12 -26.13 0.71
C GLY A 104 -36.98 -25.76 -0.77
N ASP A 105 -37.23 -24.50 -1.13
CA ASP A 105 -36.96 -23.92 -2.44
C ASP A 105 -35.51 -23.54 -2.67
N SER A 106 -34.68 -23.49 -1.63
CA SER A 106 -33.23 -23.12 -1.75
C SER A 106 -32.49 -24.20 -2.54
N ALA A 107 -31.89 -23.81 -3.67
CA ALA A 107 -31.00 -24.68 -4.45
C ALA A 107 -29.76 -25.04 -3.66
N ALA A 108 -29.12 -24.08 -3.00
CA ALA A 108 -27.92 -24.30 -2.18
C ALA A 108 -28.15 -25.28 -1.03
N ALA A 109 -29.31 -25.19 -0.35
CA ALA A 109 -29.61 -26.13 0.73
C ALA A 109 -29.78 -27.57 0.21
N ARG A 110 -30.43 -27.76 -0.95
CA ARG A 110 -30.61 -29.07 -1.55
C ARG A 110 -29.30 -29.67 -2.07
N GLU A 111 -28.48 -28.88 -2.76
CA GLU A 111 -27.19 -29.31 -3.33
C GLU A 111 -26.21 -29.72 -2.26
N LEU A 112 -26.14 -28.98 -1.17
CA LEU A 112 -25.27 -29.27 -0.05
C LEU A 112 -25.87 -30.27 0.95
N GLY A 113 -27.17 -30.56 0.85
CA GLY A 113 -27.85 -31.48 1.78
C GLY A 113 -28.04 -30.90 3.18
N ILE A 114 -28.23 -29.57 3.31
CA ILE A 114 -28.34 -28.91 4.61
C ILE A 114 -29.74 -29.16 5.19
N ALA A 115 -29.81 -29.85 6.34
CA ALA A 115 -31.02 -30.07 7.10
C ALA A 115 -31.17 -29.08 8.28
N THR A 116 -30.08 -28.75 8.96
CA THR A 116 -30.07 -27.75 10.03
C THR A 116 -29.08 -26.61 9.68
N TYR A 117 -29.48 -25.38 9.96
CA TYR A 117 -28.71 -24.21 9.66
C TYR A 117 -28.77 -23.14 10.74
N ALA A 118 -27.61 -22.61 11.11
CA ALA A 118 -27.50 -21.47 12.01
C ALA A 118 -26.61 -20.38 11.40
N SER A 119 -27.01 -19.12 11.57
CA SER A 119 -26.26 -17.99 11.02
C SER A 119 -26.45 -16.73 11.86
N VAL A 120 -25.34 -16.01 12.07
CA VAL A 120 -25.35 -14.66 12.66
C VAL A 120 -24.53 -13.69 11.79
N PRO A 121 -24.97 -12.45 11.63
CA PRO A 121 -24.23 -11.46 10.86
C PRO A 121 -22.94 -11.05 11.59
N VAL A 122 -21.88 -10.85 10.83
CA VAL A 122 -20.64 -10.19 11.27
C VAL A 122 -20.68 -8.74 10.77
N ARG A 123 -20.93 -7.81 11.71
CA ARG A 123 -21.05 -6.38 11.42
C ARG A 123 -19.97 -5.59 12.12
N THR A 124 -19.33 -4.69 11.37
CA THR A 124 -18.38 -3.72 11.95
C THR A 124 -19.09 -2.74 12.87
N ALA A 125 -18.35 -1.98 13.69
CA ALA A 125 -18.91 -0.94 14.56
C ALA A 125 -19.67 0.14 13.79
N GLY A 126 -19.29 0.40 12.52
CA GLY A 126 -20.02 1.26 11.60
C GLY A 126 -21.32 0.66 11.05
N GLY A 127 -21.70 -0.55 11.48
CA GLY A 127 -22.91 -1.25 11.04
C GLY A 127 -22.79 -1.94 9.67
N GLN A 128 -21.67 -1.81 8.99
CA GLN A 128 -21.45 -2.47 7.70
C GLN A 128 -21.41 -3.99 7.87
N LEU A 129 -22.16 -4.71 7.03
CA LEU A 129 -22.17 -6.16 6.99
C LEU A 129 -20.89 -6.65 6.27
N PHE A 130 -19.99 -7.28 7.02
CA PHE A 130 -18.81 -7.93 6.44
C PHE A 130 -19.14 -9.29 5.84
N GLY A 131 -19.94 -10.08 6.54
CA GLY A 131 -20.29 -11.44 6.18
C GLY A 131 -21.14 -12.10 7.26
N THR A 132 -21.08 -13.43 7.32
CA THR A 132 -21.84 -14.21 8.29
C THR A 132 -20.99 -15.33 8.91
N LEU A 133 -21.18 -15.57 10.19
CA LEU A 133 -20.68 -16.74 10.90
C LEU A 133 -21.77 -17.79 10.92
N CYS A 134 -21.51 -18.97 10.36
CA CYS A 134 -22.50 -19.99 10.07
C CYS A 134 -22.12 -21.35 10.67
N ALA A 135 -23.14 -22.15 10.93
CA ALA A 135 -23.00 -23.56 11.24
C ALA A 135 -24.12 -24.35 10.56
N ALA A 136 -23.84 -25.57 10.09
CA ALA A 136 -24.78 -26.39 9.34
C ALA A 136 -24.60 -27.89 9.65
N SER A 137 -25.66 -28.68 9.43
CA SER A 137 -25.69 -30.13 9.55
C SER A 137 -26.55 -30.74 8.43
N ASP A 138 -26.20 -31.97 8.00
CA ASP A 138 -27.02 -32.79 7.10
C ASP A 138 -28.16 -33.55 7.82
N GLU A 139 -28.22 -33.44 9.17
CA GLU A 139 -29.24 -34.00 10.01
C GLU A 139 -30.09 -32.94 10.71
N PRO A 140 -31.41 -33.14 10.93
CA PRO A 140 -32.21 -32.28 11.81
C PRO A 140 -31.67 -32.31 13.25
N ARG A 141 -31.32 -31.14 13.81
CA ARG A 141 -30.81 -31.01 15.16
C ARG A 141 -31.53 -29.85 15.87
N PRO A 142 -32.02 -30.06 17.09
CA PRO A 142 -32.61 -28.99 17.86
C PRO A 142 -31.54 -27.98 18.30
N GLU A 143 -31.95 -26.72 18.44
CA GLU A 143 -31.08 -25.68 18.98
C GLU A 143 -30.59 -26.04 20.39
N ARG A 144 -29.30 -26.00 20.62
CA ARG A 144 -28.73 -26.13 21.96
C ARG A 144 -28.85 -24.82 22.73
N ALA A 145 -29.01 -24.93 24.03
CA ALA A 145 -29.03 -23.76 24.91
C ALA A 145 -27.81 -22.88 24.65
N ASP A 146 -28.01 -21.58 24.54
CA ASP A 146 -27.00 -20.54 24.35
C ASP A 146 -26.20 -20.59 23.03
N ALA A 147 -26.48 -21.52 22.11
CA ALA A 147 -25.75 -21.66 20.84
C ALA A 147 -25.73 -20.34 20.04
N VAL A 148 -26.89 -19.71 19.80
CA VAL A 148 -27.01 -18.43 19.09
C VAL A 148 -26.33 -17.28 19.87
N THR A 149 -26.41 -17.30 21.20
CA THR A 149 -25.74 -16.30 22.05
C THR A 149 -24.20 -16.36 21.88
N VAL A 150 -23.63 -17.57 21.90
CA VAL A 150 -22.19 -17.76 21.67
C VAL A 150 -21.79 -17.37 20.25
N MET A 151 -22.60 -17.74 19.25
CA MET A 151 -22.39 -17.32 17.86
C MET A 151 -22.31 -15.80 17.74
N ARG A 152 -23.23 -15.06 18.40
CA ARG A 152 -23.21 -13.58 18.41
C ARG A 152 -21.95 -13.03 19.10
N MET A 153 -21.49 -13.62 20.19
CA MET A 153 -20.23 -13.24 20.82
C MET A 153 -19.04 -13.43 19.86
N PHE A 154 -18.96 -14.57 19.21
CA PHE A 154 -17.89 -14.86 18.23
C PHE A 154 -17.96 -13.91 17.04
N SER A 155 -19.16 -13.62 16.52
CA SER A 155 -19.31 -12.67 15.43
C SER A 155 -18.82 -11.27 15.79
N GLN A 156 -19.00 -10.83 17.05
CA GLN A 156 -18.49 -9.54 17.54
C GLN A 156 -16.96 -9.53 17.65
N ILE A 157 -16.36 -10.65 18.13
CA ILE A 157 -14.90 -10.78 18.22
C ILE A 157 -14.29 -10.74 16.80
N ILE A 158 -14.87 -11.49 15.86
CA ILE A 158 -14.45 -11.50 14.45
C ILE A 158 -14.60 -10.11 13.83
N ALA A 159 -15.73 -9.43 14.07
CA ALA A 159 -15.97 -8.09 13.55
C ALA A 159 -14.91 -7.09 13.98
N ARG A 160 -14.49 -7.13 15.27
CA ARG A 160 -13.41 -6.28 15.80
C ARG A 160 -12.06 -6.58 15.13
N GLN A 161 -11.76 -7.84 14.88
CA GLN A 161 -10.52 -8.22 14.20
C GLN A 161 -10.50 -7.75 12.75
N VAL A 162 -11.60 -7.93 12.02
CA VAL A 162 -11.77 -7.41 10.64
C VAL A 162 -11.57 -5.91 10.59
N GLU A 163 -12.15 -5.18 11.54
CA GLU A 163 -12.02 -3.74 11.64
C GLU A 163 -10.59 -3.30 11.94
N ARG A 164 -9.92 -3.99 12.88
CA ARG A 164 -8.52 -3.77 13.22
C ARG A 164 -7.60 -3.96 12.01
N GLU A 165 -7.75 -5.05 11.25
CA GLU A 165 -6.97 -5.29 10.04
C GLU A 165 -7.22 -4.24 8.97
N GLY A 166 -8.48 -3.86 8.75
CA GLY A 166 -8.85 -2.79 7.82
C GLY A 166 -8.23 -1.43 8.19
N LEU A 167 -8.23 -1.07 9.48
CA LEU A 167 -7.61 0.16 9.97
C LEU A 167 -6.08 0.14 9.82
N LEU A 168 -5.44 -0.98 10.11
CA LEU A 168 -3.99 -1.14 9.94
C LEU A 168 -3.58 -1.03 8.47
N ASP A 169 -4.33 -1.62 7.55
CA ASP A 169 -4.08 -1.52 6.11
C ASP A 169 -4.27 -0.08 5.61
N ALA A 170 -5.35 0.58 6.02
CA ALA A 170 -5.61 1.98 5.70
C ALA A 170 -4.49 2.90 6.23
N LEU A 171 -4.03 2.67 7.47
CA LEU A 171 -2.93 3.42 8.07
C LEU A 171 -1.61 3.21 7.32
N ARG A 172 -1.30 1.97 6.95
CA ARG A 172 -0.09 1.66 6.15
C ARG A 172 -0.14 2.37 4.80
N LYS A 173 -1.26 2.31 4.09
CA LYS A 173 -1.45 3.01 2.80
C LYS A 173 -1.31 4.53 2.95
N ALA A 174 -1.92 5.11 3.99
CA ALA A 174 -1.80 6.53 4.26
C ALA A 174 -0.35 6.94 4.59
N ASN A 175 0.37 6.15 5.39
CA ASN A 175 1.77 6.43 5.71
C ASN A 175 2.68 6.37 4.47
N VAL A 176 2.47 5.38 3.58
CA VAL A 176 3.21 5.30 2.31
C VAL A 176 2.91 6.51 1.44
N ALA A 177 1.64 6.89 1.29
CA ALA A 177 1.24 8.06 0.52
C ALA A 177 1.85 9.36 1.07
N LEU A 178 1.84 9.54 2.41
CA LEU A 178 2.47 10.67 3.08
C LEU A 178 3.99 10.70 2.87
N ALA A 179 4.66 9.55 2.98
CA ALA A 179 6.10 9.46 2.75
C ALA A 179 6.47 9.81 1.30
N VAL A 180 5.69 9.36 0.32
CA VAL A 180 5.87 9.72 -1.09
C VAL A 180 5.65 11.23 -1.27
N SER A 181 4.54 11.79 -0.79
CA SER A 181 4.24 13.23 -0.90
C SER A 181 5.29 14.09 -0.19
N ALA A 182 5.78 13.67 0.98
CA ALA A 182 6.82 14.41 1.70
C ALA A 182 8.18 14.42 1.00
N ASN A 183 8.45 13.50 0.09
CA ASN A 183 9.76 13.31 -0.55
C ASN A 183 9.78 13.58 -2.06
N THR A 184 8.63 13.93 -2.66
CA THR A 184 8.52 14.23 -4.09
C THR A 184 8.13 15.68 -4.34
N ASP A 185 8.53 16.22 -5.48
CA ASP A 185 8.07 17.52 -6.01
C ASP A 185 6.74 17.33 -6.74
N ASP A 186 5.76 18.16 -6.43
CA ASP A 186 4.39 18.00 -6.95
C ASP A 186 4.27 18.19 -8.47
N VAL A 187 5.12 19.01 -9.06
CA VAL A 187 5.11 19.31 -10.50
C VAL A 187 5.82 18.21 -11.29
N THR A 188 7.08 17.94 -10.95
CA THR A 188 7.95 17.04 -11.74
C THR A 188 7.89 15.58 -11.30
N ARG A 189 7.33 15.31 -10.11
CA ARG A 189 7.36 14.00 -9.45
C ARG A 189 8.76 13.46 -9.18
N LEU A 190 9.78 14.28 -9.35
CA LEU A 190 11.14 13.96 -8.91
C LEU A 190 11.25 14.03 -7.39
N PRO A 191 12.28 13.42 -6.79
CA PRO A 191 12.67 13.69 -5.42
C PRO A 191 12.79 15.19 -5.16
N ASN A 192 12.28 15.65 -4.02
CA ASN A 192 12.34 17.05 -3.62
C ASN A 192 13.61 17.36 -2.81
N ARG A 193 13.74 18.60 -2.32
CA ARG A 193 14.89 19.04 -1.50
C ARG A 193 15.13 18.15 -0.29
N ARG A 194 14.09 17.71 0.39
CA ARG A 194 14.20 16.84 1.56
C ARG A 194 14.82 15.49 1.20
N ALA A 195 14.27 14.84 0.18
CA ALA A 195 14.79 13.57 -0.32
C ALA A 195 16.23 13.70 -0.82
N LEU A 196 16.59 14.82 -1.47
CA LEU A 196 17.95 15.13 -1.89
C LEU A 196 18.92 15.14 -0.69
N LEU A 197 18.61 15.90 0.35
CA LEU A 197 19.50 16.03 1.51
C LEU A 197 19.64 14.70 2.28
N GLU A 198 18.57 13.92 2.37
CA GLU A 198 18.62 12.58 2.96
C GLU A 198 19.54 11.64 2.14
N GLU A 199 19.41 11.65 0.82
CA GLU A 199 20.25 10.85 -0.08
C GLU A 199 21.71 11.30 -0.09
N MET A 200 21.97 12.62 -0.07
CA MET A 200 23.33 13.16 0.04
C MET A 200 24.01 12.70 1.32
N ARG A 201 23.35 12.83 2.49
CA ARG A 201 23.90 12.36 3.77
C ARG A 201 24.21 10.87 3.74
N ARG A 202 23.30 10.06 3.20
CA ARG A 202 23.52 8.61 3.06
C ARG A 202 24.74 8.29 2.21
N ARG A 203 24.92 8.98 1.07
CA ARG A 203 26.05 8.75 0.14
C ARG A 203 27.37 9.29 0.70
N LEU A 204 27.36 10.45 1.35
CA LEU A 204 28.54 11.01 1.98
C LEU A 204 29.09 10.07 3.08
N ASN A 205 28.20 9.55 3.94
CA ASN A 205 28.59 8.58 4.96
C ASN A 205 29.19 7.30 4.35
N ALA A 206 28.65 6.83 3.23
CA ALA A 206 29.18 5.66 2.52
C ALA A 206 30.52 5.97 1.81
N ALA A 207 30.72 7.18 1.32
CA ALA A 207 31.95 7.60 0.63
C ALA A 207 33.11 7.83 1.61
N ALA A 208 32.82 8.33 2.82
CA ALA A 208 33.82 8.65 3.84
C ALA A 208 34.73 7.46 4.22
N THR A 209 34.25 6.22 4.06
CA THR A 209 34.98 4.99 4.44
C THR A 209 35.58 4.24 3.25
N GLY A 210 35.40 4.71 1.97
CA GLY A 210 35.70 3.87 0.82
C GLY A 210 36.55 4.44 -0.32
N GLY A 211 37.26 5.58 -0.13
CA GLY A 211 38.05 6.20 -1.19
C GLY A 211 37.19 6.64 -2.40
N LYS A 212 35.92 6.92 -2.14
CA LYS A 212 34.93 7.37 -3.12
C LYS A 212 34.64 8.86 -2.90
N ALA A 213 34.26 9.56 -3.98
CA ALA A 213 33.73 10.91 -3.95
C ALA A 213 32.27 10.93 -4.36
N LEU A 214 31.48 11.80 -3.75
CA LEU A 214 30.16 12.18 -4.20
C LEU A 214 30.26 13.44 -5.05
N LEU A 215 29.81 13.39 -6.29
CA LEU A 215 29.64 14.53 -7.16
C LEU A 215 28.24 15.10 -6.98
N ALA A 216 28.13 16.43 -6.89
CA ALA A 216 26.88 17.16 -6.92
C ALA A 216 26.90 18.19 -8.08
N ALA A 217 25.96 18.04 -9.01
CA ALA A 217 25.72 19.01 -10.06
C ALA A 217 24.49 19.84 -9.70
N PHE A 218 24.66 21.12 -9.48
CA PHE A 218 23.58 22.09 -9.30
C PHE A 218 23.22 22.70 -10.67
N ILE A 219 21.95 22.69 -11.01
CA ILE A 219 21.40 23.06 -12.33
C ILE A 219 20.35 24.12 -12.12
N ASP A 220 20.49 25.26 -12.81
CA ASP A 220 19.54 26.38 -12.82
C ASP A 220 19.10 26.63 -14.27
N LEU A 221 17.80 26.66 -14.53
CA LEU A 221 17.26 26.85 -15.87
C LEU A 221 17.27 28.30 -16.29
N ASP A 222 18.32 28.71 -17.01
CA ASP A 222 18.48 30.07 -17.50
C ASP A 222 17.24 30.53 -18.28
N GLY A 223 16.66 31.69 -17.91
CA GLY A 223 15.54 32.29 -18.62
C GLY A 223 14.19 31.67 -18.36
N PHE A 224 14.05 30.76 -17.39
CA PHE A 224 12.77 30.08 -17.04
C PHE A 224 11.64 31.09 -16.75
N LYS A 225 11.92 32.20 -16.05
CA LYS A 225 10.94 33.27 -15.84
C LYS A 225 10.41 33.82 -17.14
N GLY A 226 11.27 34.02 -18.14
CA GLY A 226 10.86 34.50 -19.47
C GLY A 226 9.98 33.51 -20.23
N ILE A 227 10.14 32.22 -20.00
CA ILE A 227 9.25 31.16 -20.53
C ILE A 227 7.87 31.30 -19.89
N ASN A 228 7.80 31.44 -18.55
CA ASN A 228 6.55 31.68 -17.85
C ASN A 228 5.85 32.96 -18.27
N ASP A 229 6.59 34.05 -18.36
CA ASP A 229 6.03 35.38 -18.74
C ASP A 229 5.47 35.37 -20.17
N ARG A 230 6.06 34.60 -21.09
CA ARG A 230 5.66 34.51 -22.50
C ARG A 230 4.56 33.50 -22.77
N HIS A 231 4.59 32.35 -22.11
CA HIS A 231 3.76 31.20 -22.46
C HIS A 231 2.82 30.74 -21.32
N GLY A 232 2.89 31.39 -20.15
CA GLY A 232 2.09 31.03 -18.97
C GLY A 232 2.72 29.94 -18.11
N HIS A 233 2.24 29.85 -16.85
CA HIS A 233 2.76 28.91 -15.85
C HIS A 233 2.54 27.45 -16.24
N ASP A 234 1.44 27.12 -16.92
CA ASP A 234 1.14 25.74 -17.35
C ASP A 234 2.20 25.20 -18.34
N VAL A 235 2.69 26.08 -19.25
CA VAL A 235 3.78 25.71 -20.15
C VAL A 235 5.10 25.60 -19.39
N GLY A 236 5.33 26.49 -18.42
CA GLY A 236 6.48 26.40 -17.54
C GLY A 236 6.53 25.09 -16.74
N ASP A 237 5.41 24.65 -16.20
CA ASP A 237 5.32 23.39 -15.47
C ASP A 237 5.59 22.18 -16.39
N ARG A 238 5.03 22.18 -17.60
CA ARG A 238 5.35 21.15 -18.62
C ARG A 238 6.81 21.16 -19.03
N PHE A 239 7.42 22.34 -19.12
CA PHE A 239 8.85 22.46 -19.40
C PHE A 239 9.69 21.87 -18.25
N LEU A 240 9.33 22.15 -16.99
CA LEU A 240 9.99 21.54 -15.83
C LEU A 240 9.87 19.99 -15.83
N VAL A 241 8.70 19.46 -16.18
CA VAL A 241 8.50 18.01 -16.33
C VAL A 241 9.37 17.44 -17.45
N ALA A 242 9.43 18.13 -18.61
CA ALA A 242 10.25 17.70 -19.73
C ALA A 242 11.77 17.73 -19.40
N ILE A 243 12.24 18.77 -18.69
CA ILE A 243 13.62 18.84 -18.19
C ILE A 243 13.89 17.70 -17.21
N GLY A 244 12.99 17.48 -16.25
CA GLY A 244 13.11 16.35 -15.30
C GLY A 244 13.24 15.00 -16.01
N GLY A 245 12.40 14.74 -17.01
CA GLY A 245 12.47 13.52 -17.84
C GLY A 245 13.78 13.39 -18.62
N ARG A 246 14.29 14.50 -19.21
CA ARG A 246 15.57 14.51 -19.92
C ARG A 246 16.76 14.27 -18.96
N LEU A 247 16.72 14.88 -17.77
CA LEU A 247 17.72 14.61 -16.73
C LEU A 247 17.72 13.15 -16.33
N GLN A 248 16.54 12.56 -16.04
CA GLN A 248 16.42 11.13 -15.71
C GLN A 248 16.98 10.24 -16.82
N GLY A 249 16.65 10.53 -18.09
CA GLY A 249 17.17 9.79 -19.25
C GLY A 249 18.69 9.92 -19.46
N ALA A 250 19.31 10.98 -18.91
CA ALA A 250 20.75 11.18 -18.96
C ALA A 250 21.51 10.56 -17.77
N LEU A 251 20.80 10.01 -16.76
CA LEU A 251 21.44 9.38 -15.59
C LEU A 251 22.03 8.01 -15.93
N ARG A 252 23.07 7.66 -15.21
CA ARG A 252 23.64 6.30 -15.17
C ARG A 252 23.03 5.53 -14.00
N ASP A 253 23.22 4.23 -14.02
CA ASP A 253 22.85 3.41 -12.86
C ASP A 253 23.55 3.90 -11.61
N GLY A 254 22.77 4.15 -10.57
CA GLY A 254 23.26 4.70 -9.30
C GLY A 254 23.31 6.23 -9.22
N ASP A 255 23.08 6.99 -10.32
CA ASP A 255 22.88 8.43 -10.24
C ASP A 255 21.50 8.76 -9.60
N PHE A 256 21.36 9.99 -9.09
CA PHE A 256 20.13 10.44 -8.47
C PHE A 256 19.84 11.89 -8.90
N VAL A 257 18.60 12.21 -9.20
CA VAL A 257 18.15 13.56 -9.55
C VAL A 257 17.05 14.01 -8.62
N ALA A 258 17.05 15.29 -8.27
CA ALA A 258 16.04 15.96 -7.47
C ALA A 258 15.75 17.36 -8.02
N ARG A 259 14.54 17.86 -7.76
CA ARG A 259 14.22 19.29 -7.93
C ARG A 259 14.21 19.95 -6.56
N LEU A 260 14.94 21.07 -6.42
CA LEU A 260 15.02 21.78 -5.15
C LEU A 260 13.85 22.74 -4.97
N SER A 261 13.66 23.60 -5.94
CA SER A 261 12.60 24.62 -5.98
C SER A 261 12.60 25.29 -7.35
N GLY A 262 11.47 25.91 -7.73
CA GLY A 262 11.42 26.75 -8.95
C GLY A 262 12.03 26.07 -10.18
N ASP A 263 13.14 26.60 -10.64
CA ASP A 263 13.92 26.18 -11.80
C ASP A 263 15.25 25.48 -11.45
N GLU A 264 15.41 25.03 -10.19
CA GLU A 264 16.63 24.44 -9.66
C GLU A 264 16.53 22.91 -9.55
N PHE A 265 17.52 22.23 -10.13
CA PHE A 265 17.67 20.76 -10.06
C PHE A 265 19.05 20.39 -9.54
N VAL A 266 19.16 19.22 -8.95
CA VAL A 266 20.47 18.66 -8.50
C VAL A 266 20.58 17.21 -8.96
N VAL A 267 21.75 16.86 -9.50
CA VAL A 267 22.10 15.48 -9.83
C VAL A 267 23.27 15.04 -8.96
N LEU A 268 23.15 13.85 -8.37
CA LEU A 268 24.21 13.21 -7.58
C LEU A 268 24.78 12.03 -8.33
N SER A 269 26.12 11.88 -8.33
CA SER A 269 26.81 10.73 -8.90
C SER A 269 27.96 10.28 -8.01
N GLY A 270 28.13 8.98 -7.87
CA GLY A 270 29.28 8.42 -7.11
C GLY A 270 30.44 8.07 -8.04
N THR A 271 31.67 8.35 -7.62
CA THR A 271 32.88 8.00 -8.36
C THR A 271 34.04 7.64 -7.44
N ARG A 272 35.16 7.15 -8.00
CA ARG A 272 36.42 7.07 -7.24
C ARG A 272 37.04 8.46 -7.12
N GLN A 273 37.68 8.76 -6.02
CA GLN A 273 38.29 10.06 -5.76
C GLN A 273 39.29 10.49 -6.87
N GLU A 274 40.06 9.56 -7.39
CA GLU A 274 41.05 9.79 -8.44
C GLU A 274 40.48 10.20 -9.79
N ALA A 275 39.25 9.77 -10.07
CA ALA A 275 38.54 10.04 -11.33
C ALA A 275 37.54 11.20 -11.24
N ALA A 276 37.41 11.83 -10.05
CA ALA A 276 36.32 12.73 -9.74
C ALA A 276 36.27 13.96 -10.68
N GLU A 277 37.38 14.58 -10.99
CA GLU A 277 37.44 15.76 -11.89
C GLU A 277 37.01 15.40 -13.32
N GLN A 278 37.53 14.29 -13.85
CA GLN A 278 37.19 13.83 -15.20
C GLN A 278 35.69 13.46 -15.29
N VAL A 279 35.16 12.76 -14.27
CA VAL A 279 33.74 12.39 -14.22
C VAL A 279 32.86 13.61 -14.04
N ALA A 280 33.29 14.63 -13.29
CA ALA A 280 32.57 15.89 -13.11
C ALA A 280 32.43 16.65 -14.42
N SER A 281 33.52 16.76 -15.23
CA SER A 281 33.48 17.41 -16.55
C SER A 281 32.53 16.66 -17.50
N ALA A 282 32.66 15.35 -17.62
CA ALA A 282 31.81 14.52 -18.47
C ALA A 282 30.33 14.56 -18.02
N MET A 283 30.08 14.69 -16.71
CA MET A 283 28.74 14.85 -16.15
C MET A 283 28.14 16.20 -16.58
N ALA A 284 28.88 17.28 -16.42
CA ALA A 284 28.41 18.60 -16.82
C ALA A 284 28.06 18.66 -18.30
N GLU A 285 28.91 18.15 -19.20
CA GLU A 285 28.66 18.09 -20.64
C GLU A 285 27.42 17.27 -20.99
N ARG A 286 27.28 16.09 -20.38
CA ARG A 286 26.13 15.19 -20.59
C ARG A 286 24.83 15.86 -20.16
N LEU A 287 24.78 16.47 -18.97
CA LEU A 287 23.60 17.15 -18.45
C LEU A 287 23.26 18.40 -19.28
N GLN A 288 24.26 19.17 -19.70
CA GLN A 288 24.09 20.31 -20.59
C GLN A 288 23.45 19.90 -21.92
N ALA A 289 23.97 18.86 -22.56
CA ALA A 289 23.43 18.33 -23.81
C ALA A 289 21.99 17.81 -23.65
N ALA A 290 21.69 17.13 -22.56
CA ALA A 290 20.37 16.61 -22.29
C ALA A 290 19.31 17.72 -22.10
N CYS A 291 19.68 18.80 -21.43
CA CYS A 291 18.76 19.90 -21.10
C CYS A 291 18.66 20.98 -22.18
N SER A 292 19.47 20.93 -23.23
CA SER A 292 19.45 21.94 -24.31
C SER A 292 18.64 21.46 -25.52
N GLY A 293 18.38 22.39 -26.48
CA GLY A 293 17.79 22.09 -27.78
C GLY A 293 16.28 22.27 -27.83
N HIS A 294 15.65 21.53 -28.71
CA HIS A 294 14.26 21.70 -29.10
C HIS A 294 13.28 21.09 -28.06
N PHE A 295 12.27 21.88 -27.67
CA PHE A 295 11.17 21.47 -26.81
C PHE A 295 9.84 21.66 -27.53
N ALA A 296 9.06 20.59 -27.66
CA ALA A 296 7.68 20.60 -28.13
C ALA A 296 6.78 20.23 -26.96
N LEU A 297 6.00 21.19 -26.49
CA LEU A 297 5.13 21.09 -25.31
C LEU A 297 3.69 21.40 -25.78
N ASP A 298 2.99 20.38 -26.21
CA ASP A 298 1.69 20.47 -26.90
C ASP A 298 1.77 21.44 -28.10
N ASP A 299 1.07 22.59 -28.05
CA ASP A 299 1.02 23.58 -29.12
C ASP A 299 2.18 24.60 -29.08
N VAL A 300 3.06 24.53 -28.07
CA VAL A 300 4.18 25.45 -27.87
C VAL A 300 5.50 24.80 -28.22
N VAL A 301 6.25 25.40 -29.10
CA VAL A 301 7.55 24.91 -29.56
C VAL A 301 8.59 26.02 -29.43
N PHE A 302 9.73 25.73 -28.82
CA PHE A 302 10.85 26.65 -28.70
C PHE A 302 12.19 25.95 -28.55
N ASP A 303 13.27 26.64 -28.88
CA ASP A 303 14.63 26.20 -28.65
C ASP A 303 15.14 26.77 -27.33
N TYR A 304 15.68 25.89 -26.48
CA TYR A 304 16.27 26.25 -25.21
C TYR A 304 17.79 26.13 -25.24
N ALA A 305 18.47 27.20 -24.89
CA ALA A 305 19.94 27.28 -24.96
C ALA A 305 20.67 26.47 -23.89
N GLY A 306 19.91 25.92 -22.93
CA GLY A 306 20.41 25.10 -21.86
C GLY A 306 20.61 25.84 -20.54
N PRO A 307 20.70 25.08 -19.43
CA PRO A 307 20.84 25.60 -18.06
C PRO A 307 22.25 26.04 -17.75
N SER A 308 22.41 26.76 -16.63
CA SER A 308 23.71 26.92 -15.95
C SER A 308 23.95 25.76 -15.01
N ILE A 309 25.09 25.07 -15.13
CA ILE A 309 25.42 23.85 -14.38
C ILE A 309 26.75 24.04 -13.66
N GLY A 310 26.74 23.92 -12.30
CA GLY A 310 27.95 23.86 -11.50
C GLY A 310 28.13 22.44 -10.93
N VAL A 311 29.29 21.85 -11.13
CA VAL A 311 29.61 20.53 -10.58
C VAL A 311 30.75 20.65 -9.58
N THR A 312 30.58 20.03 -8.42
CA THR A 312 31.63 19.92 -7.41
C THR A 312 31.67 18.51 -6.83
N MET A 313 32.76 18.20 -6.12
CA MET A 313 32.92 16.92 -5.45
C MET A 313 33.01 17.09 -3.92
N SER A 314 32.65 16.02 -3.21
CA SER A 314 32.84 15.95 -1.78
C SER A 314 34.32 15.94 -1.43
N LEU A 315 34.68 16.59 -0.33
CA LEU A 315 36.03 16.51 0.27
C LEU A 315 36.23 15.13 0.93
N PRO A 316 37.45 14.65 1.04
CA PRO A 316 37.72 13.42 1.79
C PRO A 316 37.19 13.51 3.22
N GLY A 317 36.34 12.52 3.61
CA GLY A 317 35.72 12.47 4.94
C GLY A 317 34.62 13.46 5.20
N GLU A 318 34.11 14.17 4.16
CA GLU A 318 32.98 15.10 4.29
C GLU A 318 31.68 14.37 4.55
N THR A 319 30.92 14.88 5.55
CA THR A 319 29.59 14.37 5.91
C THR A 319 28.50 15.44 5.84
N ASP A 320 28.88 16.71 5.62
CA ASP A 320 27.95 17.83 5.55
C ASP A 320 27.37 17.99 4.13
N ALA A 321 26.13 17.55 3.98
CA ALA A 321 25.38 17.61 2.72
C ALA A 321 25.08 19.06 2.28
N GLU A 322 24.82 19.96 3.23
CA GLU A 322 24.48 21.36 2.91
C GLU A 322 25.73 22.12 2.47
N ALA A 323 26.89 21.86 3.06
CA ALA A 323 28.17 22.44 2.63
C ALA A 323 28.52 22.01 1.19
N LEU A 324 28.35 20.73 0.85
CA LEU A 324 28.58 20.24 -0.52
C LEU A 324 27.60 20.89 -1.50
N LEU A 325 26.32 20.98 -1.15
CA LEU A 325 25.30 21.61 -1.99
C LEU A 325 25.58 23.10 -2.23
N ALA A 326 25.97 23.83 -1.18
CA ALA A 326 26.32 25.24 -1.28
C ALA A 326 27.55 25.49 -2.20
N ARG A 327 28.53 24.59 -2.20
CA ARG A 327 29.65 24.67 -3.15
C ARG A 327 29.22 24.42 -4.58
N ALA A 328 28.32 23.47 -4.81
CA ALA A 328 27.77 23.19 -6.14
C ALA A 328 26.98 24.41 -6.68
N ASP A 329 26.17 25.05 -5.84
CA ASP A 329 25.46 26.30 -6.16
C ASP A 329 26.43 27.44 -6.51
N ALA A 330 27.47 27.63 -5.70
CA ALA A 330 28.49 28.65 -5.97
C ALA A 330 29.20 28.43 -7.32
N GLU A 331 29.51 27.20 -7.71
CA GLU A 331 30.05 26.89 -9.04
C GLU A 331 29.04 27.17 -10.15
N MET A 332 27.78 26.80 -9.99
CA MET A 332 26.71 27.11 -10.94
C MET A 332 26.56 28.62 -11.14
N TYR A 333 26.59 29.38 -10.04
CA TYR A 333 26.47 30.85 -10.11
C TYR A 333 27.61 31.50 -10.88
N LYS A 334 28.87 31.00 -10.78
CA LYS A 334 30.01 31.47 -11.60
C LYS A 334 29.71 31.25 -13.10
N ILE A 335 29.24 30.08 -13.48
CA ILE A 335 28.87 29.75 -14.85
C ILE A 335 27.73 30.66 -15.34
N LYS A 336 26.69 30.88 -14.51
CA LYS A 336 25.55 31.75 -14.84
C LYS A 336 26.00 33.19 -15.11
N ARG A 337 26.91 33.72 -14.29
CA ARG A 337 27.50 35.06 -14.51
C ARG A 337 28.27 35.17 -15.84
N LEU A 338 29.12 34.17 -16.13
CA LEU A 338 29.87 34.15 -17.41
C LEU A 338 28.94 34.11 -18.62
N ARG A 339 27.86 33.30 -18.55
CA ARG A 339 26.88 33.22 -19.64
C ARG A 339 26.12 34.52 -19.85
N ARG A 340 25.73 35.25 -18.77
CA ARG A 340 25.10 36.57 -18.88
C ARG A 340 26.04 37.56 -19.52
N GLN A 341 27.30 37.63 -19.10
CA GLN A 341 28.28 38.52 -19.73
C GLN A 341 28.47 38.25 -21.21
N LEU A 342 28.46 36.98 -21.64
CA LEU A 342 28.55 36.63 -23.07
C LEU A 342 27.30 36.99 -23.88
N ARG A 343 26.13 37.08 -23.24
CA ARG A 343 24.85 37.49 -23.86
C ARG A 343 24.65 39.01 -23.86
N GLY A 344 25.49 39.78 -23.14
CA GLY A 344 25.36 41.24 -23.00
C GLY A 344 24.23 41.70 -22.08
N GLU A 345 23.88 40.84 -21.12
CA GLU A 345 22.83 41.07 -20.09
C GLU A 345 23.44 41.61 -18.78
#